data_2553fb7b382135f807e050c02767ab14
#
_entry.id   2553fb7b382135f807e050c02767ab14
#
_cell.length_a   1.000
_cell.length_b   1.000
_cell.length_c   1.000
_cell.angle_alpha   90.00
_cell.angle_beta   90.00
_cell.angle_gamma   90.00
#
_symmetry.space_group_name_H-M   'P 1'
#
loop_
_entity.id
_entity.type
_entity.pdbx_description
1 polymer ?
#
loop_
_entity_poly.entity_id
_entity_poly.type
_entity_poly.pdbx_seq_one_letter_code
_entity_poly.pdbx_strand_id
1 'polypeptide(L)'
;MKKYFSAILLLTASSCFTHAQNIKALVGGTLIDGFGGTPVRNSVIIIEGDKIKQVGEVGKLQVPAGAEIISTEGMSVLPGLWDMHVHLMINGHSDYAYWDKKYPAVFGSVIMPSSAHQLLMAGVTSARDLGAPLKESIEVRNRINKGEIPGPTLYVSGPFIQHAPYPGTELFRWGVSGDKDAREKVKRLADAGVDCIKLIDQDQMTMEEVIAVVDEAHKYGLPVVAHSHRPEEIRRGLKAGVDCFEHTGLSSAPEYPADVMEMIKERTAQMNLGPLFWTPTVEGLYNYEYLRDNPEKLDNNSWYLGLPDSIIQDIRQSIQYPGRLPYFQLTPSRRPTLERKVNQLKDAGVVLMIGTDSGIPMKFHSQSTWNELDVWVNEFGIDPIYAIKSATYWPSVMMGVDKEVGTISEGKYADIIAVKGDVLRYIDLLQDVDMIIKRGKRYK
;
A
#
# COMPACT_ATOMS: atom_id res chain seq x y z
N MET A 1 -21.47 -17.93 82.55
CA MET A 1 -21.88 -17.25 81.30
C MET A 1 -20.84 -17.55 80.24
N LYS A 2 -21.11 -18.51 79.34
CA LYS A 2 -20.23 -18.90 78.22
C LYS A 2 -20.72 -18.15 77.00
N LYS A 3 -19.85 -17.30 76.45
CA LYS A 3 -20.10 -16.60 75.17
C LYS A 3 -19.66 -17.50 74.04
N TYR A 4 -20.57 -17.86 73.14
CA TYR A 4 -20.28 -18.53 71.88
C TYR A 4 -19.97 -17.45 70.81
N PHE A 5 -18.76 -17.50 70.20
CA PHE A 5 -18.44 -16.74 69.04
C PHE A 5 -18.68 -17.61 67.80
N SER A 6 -19.68 -17.25 66.97
CA SER A 6 -19.94 -17.87 65.70
C SER A 6 -19.05 -17.14 64.65
N ALA A 7 -18.07 -17.85 64.07
CA ALA A 7 -17.31 -17.35 62.94
C ALA A 7 -18.11 -17.61 61.64
N ILE A 8 -18.52 -16.54 60.98
CA ILE A 8 -19.12 -16.60 59.65
C ILE A 8 -17.97 -16.63 58.62
N LEU A 9 -17.84 -17.78 57.95
CA LEU A 9 -16.89 -17.97 56.84
C LEU A 9 -17.52 -17.38 55.55
N LEU A 10 -17.11 -16.19 55.16
CA LEU A 10 -17.48 -15.63 53.83
C LEU A 10 -16.66 -16.35 52.75
N LEU A 11 -17.32 -17.26 52.03
CA LEU A 11 -16.78 -17.78 50.75
C LEU A 11 -16.91 -16.67 49.67
N THR A 12 -15.84 -16.00 49.35
CA THR A 12 -15.73 -15.18 48.17
C THR A 12 -15.59 -16.09 46.97
N ALA A 13 -16.68 -16.30 46.23
CA ALA A 13 -16.64 -16.91 44.92
C ALA A 13 -15.94 -15.92 43.96
N SER A 14 -14.64 -16.12 43.70
CA SER A 14 -13.94 -15.48 42.59
C SER A 14 -14.51 -16.01 41.27
N SER A 15 -15.46 -15.29 40.70
CA SER A 15 -15.89 -15.51 39.34
C SER A 15 -14.69 -15.15 38.43
N CYS A 16 -13.92 -16.17 38.04
CA CYS A 16 -13.06 -16.07 36.87
C CYS A 16 -13.96 -15.78 35.65
N PHE A 17 -14.08 -14.52 35.27
CA PHE A 17 -14.52 -14.16 33.94
C PHE A 17 -13.42 -14.68 32.97
N THR A 18 -13.60 -15.91 32.53
CA THR A 18 -12.92 -16.35 31.30
C THR A 18 -13.43 -15.43 30.21
N HIS A 19 -12.60 -14.45 29.78
CA HIS A 19 -12.79 -13.82 28.48
C HIS A 19 -12.85 -14.98 27.50
N ALA A 20 -14.03 -15.23 26.93
CA ALA A 20 -14.14 -16.14 25.81
C ALA A 20 -13.13 -15.64 24.77
N GLN A 21 -12.02 -16.37 24.59
CA GLN A 21 -11.03 -16.04 23.59
C GLN A 21 -11.77 -16.03 22.27
N ASN A 22 -11.74 -14.88 21.56
CA ASN A 22 -12.38 -14.72 20.25
C ASN A 22 -11.51 -15.49 19.24
N ILE A 23 -11.73 -16.83 19.17
CA ILE A 23 -11.02 -17.73 18.29
C ILE A 23 -11.83 -17.90 17.03
N LYS A 24 -11.21 -17.67 15.87
CA LYS A 24 -11.74 -17.95 14.54
C LYS A 24 -10.89 -19.01 13.87
N ALA A 25 -11.51 -19.85 13.04
CA ALA A 25 -10.81 -20.81 12.21
C ALA A 25 -11.30 -20.67 10.77
N LEU A 26 -10.38 -20.30 9.86
CA LEU A 26 -10.62 -20.34 8.42
C LEU A 26 -10.30 -21.75 7.94
N VAL A 27 -11.25 -22.42 7.28
CA VAL A 27 -11.15 -23.86 7.00
C VAL A 27 -11.50 -24.20 5.57
N GLY A 28 -10.65 -24.96 4.88
CA GLY A 28 -10.93 -25.61 3.60
C GLY A 28 -10.37 -24.92 2.36
N GLY A 29 -9.87 -23.69 2.49
CA GLY A 29 -9.32 -22.94 1.35
C GLY A 29 -7.94 -23.39 0.89
N THR A 30 -7.49 -22.85 -0.24
CA THR A 30 -6.10 -22.96 -0.68
C THR A 30 -5.31 -21.77 -0.15
N LEU A 31 -4.42 -22.02 0.81
CA LEU A 31 -3.56 -20.99 1.39
C LEU A 31 -2.39 -20.70 0.44
N ILE A 32 -2.22 -19.41 0.12
CA ILE A 32 -1.05 -18.82 -0.55
C ILE A 32 -0.40 -17.92 0.51
N ASP A 33 0.74 -18.34 1.05
CA ASP A 33 1.30 -17.76 2.29
C ASP A 33 1.85 -16.34 2.16
N GLY A 34 2.03 -15.84 0.93
CA GLY A 34 2.63 -14.54 0.63
C GLY A 34 4.17 -14.55 0.62
N PHE A 35 4.80 -15.61 1.10
CA PHE A 35 6.27 -15.73 1.08
C PHE A 35 6.78 -16.34 -0.22
N GLY A 36 5.96 -17.09 -0.93
CA GLY A 36 6.31 -17.78 -2.17
C GLY A 36 6.51 -19.29 -1.99
N GLY A 37 5.98 -19.85 -0.91
CA GLY A 37 5.92 -21.28 -0.68
C GLY A 37 4.89 -22.00 -1.58
N THR A 38 4.93 -23.34 -1.57
CA THR A 38 3.92 -24.15 -2.25
C THR A 38 2.54 -23.93 -1.61
N PRO A 39 1.49 -23.62 -2.39
CA PRO A 39 0.15 -23.43 -1.85
C PRO A 39 -0.36 -24.66 -1.08
N VAL A 40 -0.96 -24.41 0.09
CA VAL A 40 -1.49 -25.45 0.98
C VAL A 40 -2.99 -25.61 0.75
N ARG A 41 -3.41 -26.73 0.16
CA ARG A 41 -4.82 -27.05 -0.05
C ARG A 41 -5.48 -27.52 1.25
N ASN A 42 -6.79 -27.32 1.36
CA ASN A 42 -7.56 -27.67 2.57
C ASN A 42 -6.91 -27.10 3.83
N SER A 43 -6.50 -25.84 3.78
CA SER A 43 -5.83 -25.16 4.89
C SER A 43 -6.74 -24.96 6.10
N VAL A 44 -6.12 -24.89 7.27
CA VAL A 44 -6.74 -24.42 8.51
C VAL A 44 -5.89 -23.30 9.07
N ILE A 45 -6.49 -22.14 9.29
CA ILE A 45 -5.83 -20.98 9.90
C ILE A 45 -6.60 -20.62 11.17
N ILE A 46 -5.95 -20.76 12.32
CA ILE A 46 -6.52 -20.40 13.61
C ILE A 46 -6.08 -19.01 13.99
N ILE A 47 -7.07 -18.15 14.25
CA ILE A 47 -6.87 -16.76 14.67
C ILE A 47 -7.33 -16.63 16.12
N GLU A 48 -6.48 -16.08 16.97
CA GLU A 48 -6.78 -15.78 18.38
C GLU A 48 -6.61 -14.28 18.61
N GLY A 49 -7.71 -13.59 18.87
CA GLY A 49 -7.72 -12.13 18.92
C GLY A 49 -7.34 -11.49 17.59
N ASP A 50 -6.22 -10.80 17.55
CA ASP A 50 -5.69 -10.12 16.35
C ASP A 50 -4.53 -10.88 15.67
N LYS A 51 -4.15 -12.07 16.19
CA LYS A 51 -2.97 -12.83 15.72
C LYS A 51 -3.34 -14.19 15.11
N ILE A 52 -2.53 -14.60 14.17
CA ILE A 52 -2.51 -15.96 13.65
C ILE A 52 -1.85 -16.85 14.70
N LYS A 53 -2.61 -17.81 15.24
CA LYS A 53 -2.15 -18.72 16.28
C LYS A 53 -1.46 -19.96 15.70
N GLN A 54 -2.09 -20.55 14.69
CA GLN A 54 -1.59 -21.76 14.03
C GLN A 54 -2.04 -21.80 12.57
N VAL A 55 -1.22 -22.45 11.75
CA VAL A 55 -1.50 -22.71 10.34
C VAL A 55 -1.25 -24.19 10.06
N GLY A 56 -2.17 -24.84 9.36
CA GLY A 56 -2.06 -26.26 9.04
C GLY A 56 -3.08 -26.71 7.98
N GLU A 57 -3.43 -27.97 8.03
CA GLU A 57 -4.34 -28.62 7.06
C GLU A 57 -5.49 -29.32 7.78
N VAL A 58 -6.63 -29.43 7.12
CA VAL A 58 -7.78 -30.24 7.58
C VAL A 58 -7.33 -31.69 7.82
N GLY A 59 -7.69 -32.22 8.98
CA GLY A 59 -7.29 -33.58 9.41
C GLY A 59 -5.92 -33.67 10.07
N LYS A 60 -5.07 -32.62 9.95
CA LYS A 60 -3.75 -32.54 10.64
C LYS A 60 -3.77 -31.54 11.78
N LEU A 61 -4.42 -30.38 11.61
CA LEU A 61 -4.58 -29.37 12.66
C LEU A 61 -6.00 -29.43 13.25
N GLN A 62 -6.09 -29.60 14.56
CA GLN A 62 -7.37 -29.62 15.27
C GLN A 62 -7.88 -28.19 15.51
N VAL A 63 -9.10 -27.92 15.07
CA VAL A 63 -9.78 -26.66 15.37
C VAL A 63 -10.20 -26.65 16.85
N PRO A 64 -9.86 -25.63 17.65
CA PRO A 64 -10.25 -25.54 19.05
C PRO A 64 -11.78 -25.59 19.24
N ALA A 65 -12.23 -26.29 20.29
CA ALA A 65 -13.65 -26.32 20.64
C ALA A 65 -14.16 -24.90 20.95
N GLY A 66 -15.30 -24.52 20.37
CA GLY A 66 -15.89 -23.18 20.55
C GLY A 66 -15.32 -22.10 19.61
N ALA A 67 -14.41 -22.43 18.70
CA ALA A 67 -13.98 -21.50 17.68
C ALA A 67 -15.10 -21.20 16.66
N GLU A 68 -15.20 -19.95 16.24
CA GLU A 68 -16.03 -19.56 15.08
C GLU A 68 -15.42 -20.15 13.80
N ILE A 69 -16.09 -21.11 13.19
CA ILE A 69 -15.65 -21.73 11.96
C ILE A 69 -16.14 -20.90 10.78
N ILE A 70 -15.20 -20.42 9.96
CA ILE A 70 -15.46 -19.69 8.72
C ILE A 70 -14.99 -20.59 7.57
N SER A 71 -15.93 -21.07 6.76
CA SER A 71 -15.58 -21.85 5.56
C SER A 71 -14.91 -20.97 4.52
N THR A 72 -13.76 -21.42 4.03
CA THR A 72 -13.05 -20.87 2.88
C THR A 72 -12.95 -21.91 1.74
N GLU A 73 -13.81 -22.95 1.76
CA GLU A 73 -13.83 -23.97 0.74
C GLU A 73 -14.06 -23.36 -0.65
N GLY A 74 -13.24 -23.76 -1.63
CA GLY A 74 -13.26 -23.21 -2.98
C GLY A 74 -12.65 -21.80 -3.11
N MET A 75 -12.03 -21.28 -2.06
CA MET A 75 -11.37 -19.96 -2.08
C MET A 75 -9.85 -20.09 -2.06
N SER A 76 -9.18 -19.11 -2.67
CA SER A 76 -7.78 -18.75 -2.39
C SER A 76 -7.72 -17.85 -1.17
N VAL A 77 -6.88 -18.20 -0.20
CA VAL A 77 -6.67 -17.44 1.05
C VAL A 77 -5.26 -16.86 1.02
N LEU A 78 -5.15 -15.54 1.12
CA LEU A 78 -3.89 -14.80 0.98
C LEU A 78 -3.71 -13.84 2.16
N PRO A 79 -2.46 -13.37 2.42
CA PRO A 79 -2.28 -12.16 3.25
C PRO A 79 -3.03 -10.99 2.63
N GLY A 80 -3.49 -10.07 3.46
CA GLY A 80 -4.02 -8.81 2.96
C GLY A 80 -3.00 -8.08 2.09
N LEU A 81 -3.48 -7.49 1.01
CA LEU A 81 -2.63 -6.80 0.04
C LEU A 81 -2.03 -5.52 0.63
N TRP A 82 -0.90 -5.14 0.06
CA TRP A 82 -0.27 -3.84 0.25
C TRP A 82 -0.37 -3.01 -1.03
N ASP A 83 -0.57 -1.71 -0.86
CA ASP A 83 -0.33 -0.72 -1.90
C ASP A 83 0.75 0.27 -1.43
N MET A 84 1.92 0.19 -2.08
CA MET A 84 3.10 0.94 -1.66
C MET A 84 3.16 2.37 -2.22
N HIS A 85 2.16 2.78 -2.98
CA HIS A 85 2.08 4.13 -3.52
C HIS A 85 0.63 4.56 -3.71
N VAL A 86 0.09 5.25 -2.73
CA VAL A 86 -1.25 5.86 -2.82
C VAL A 86 -1.20 7.34 -2.50
N HIS A 87 -2.22 8.08 -2.93
CA HIS A 87 -2.46 9.48 -2.58
C HIS A 87 -3.88 9.62 -2.03
N LEU A 88 -4.03 9.47 -0.70
CA LEU A 88 -5.36 9.48 -0.07
C LEU A 88 -6.09 10.82 -0.17
N MET A 89 -5.36 11.93 -0.31
CA MET A 89 -5.94 13.29 -0.41
C MET A 89 -6.60 13.57 -1.76
N ILE A 90 -6.35 12.75 -2.78
CA ILE A 90 -6.98 12.84 -4.11
C ILE A 90 -7.76 11.57 -4.43
N ASN A 91 -8.78 11.65 -5.29
CA ASN A 91 -9.66 10.52 -5.58
C ASN A 91 -10.14 10.53 -7.04
N GLY A 92 -9.20 10.36 -7.98
CA GLY A 92 -9.51 10.19 -9.41
C GLY A 92 -9.88 11.45 -10.18
N HIS A 93 -9.95 12.62 -9.55
CA HIS A 93 -10.29 13.89 -10.19
C HIS A 93 -9.23 14.32 -11.21
N SER A 94 -9.64 14.83 -12.38
CA SER A 94 -8.72 15.13 -13.50
C SER A 94 -7.96 16.44 -13.37
N ASP A 95 -8.41 17.37 -12.54
CA ASP A 95 -7.82 18.72 -12.36
C ASP A 95 -7.30 18.89 -10.94
N TYR A 96 -5.98 18.74 -10.79
CA TYR A 96 -5.31 18.91 -9.49
C TYR A 96 -5.43 20.33 -8.94
N ALA A 97 -5.23 21.35 -9.78
CA ALA A 97 -5.23 22.73 -9.34
C ALA A 97 -6.59 23.15 -8.80
N TYR A 98 -7.66 22.65 -9.42
CA TYR A 98 -9.01 22.85 -8.94
C TYR A 98 -9.26 22.10 -7.63
N TRP A 99 -8.87 20.82 -7.56
CA TRP A 99 -9.06 19.95 -6.41
C TRP A 99 -8.32 20.50 -5.16
N ASP A 100 -7.04 20.84 -5.32
CA ASP A 100 -6.18 21.33 -4.27
C ASP A 100 -6.64 22.70 -3.71
N LYS A 101 -7.37 23.48 -4.50
CA LYS A 101 -7.96 24.73 -4.07
C LYS A 101 -9.32 24.55 -3.40
N LYS A 102 -10.13 23.60 -3.89
CA LYS A 102 -11.53 23.43 -3.46
C LYS A 102 -11.68 22.63 -2.18
N TYR A 103 -10.88 21.58 -1.99
CA TYR A 103 -11.12 20.54 -0.99
C TYR A 103 -10.17 20.45 0.21
N PRO A 104 -9.16 21.32 0.44
CA PRO A 104 -8.22 21.16 1.55
C PRO A 104 -8.89 21.05 2.91
N ALA A 105 -9.98 21.81 3.13
CA ALA A 105 -10.71 21.81 4.40
C ALA A 105 -11.37 20.46 4.76
N VAL A 106 -11.53 19.56 3.79
CA VAL A 106 -12.16 18.24 3.97
C VAL A 106 -11.22 17.07 3.68
N PHE A 107 -9.94 17.30 3.40
CA PHE A 107 -8.97 16.23 3.18
C PHE A 107 -8.95 15.24 4.36
N GLY A 108 -8.68 15.69 5.57
CA GLY A 108 -8.55 14.83 6.74
C GLY A 108 -9.87 14.32 7.31
N SER A 109 -10.99 15.01 7.05
CA SER A 109 -12.29 14.65 7.63
C SER A 109 -13.16 13.78 6.72
N VAL A 110 -13.01 13.88 5.41
CA VAL A 110 -13.84 13.19 4.42
C VAL A 110 -13.02 12.41 3.41
N ILE A 111 -12.17 13.07 2.62
CA ILE A 111 -11.54 12.47 1.43
C ILE A 111 -10.57 11.35 1.81
N MET A 112 -9.57 11.63 2.64
CA MET A 112 -8.58 10.62 3.04
C MET A 112 -9.21 9.43 3.79
N PRO A 113 -10.16 9.61 4.74
CA PRO A 113 -10.88 8.49 5.34
C PRO A 113 -11.68 7.65 4.32
N SER A 114 -12.33 8.29 3.34
CA SER A 114 -13.07 7.60 2.28
C SER A 114 -12.13 6.79 1.37
N SER A 115 -11.04 7.41 0.92
CA SER A 115 -9.99 6.76 0.12
C SER A 115 -9.39 5.54 0.84
N ALA A 116 -9.10 5.68 2.14
CA ALA A 116 -8.60 4.57 2.95
C ALA A 116 -9.64 3.45 3.11
N HIS A 117 -10.92 3.79 3.28
CA HIS A 117 -12.00 2.79 3.33
C HIS A 117 -12.15 2.05 2.00
N GLN A 118 -12.05 2.75 0.87
CA GLN A 118 -12.07 2.15 -0.47
C GLN A 118 -10.93 1.13 -0.65
N LEU A 119 -9.70 1.46 -0.24
CA LEU A 119 -8.56 0.54 -0.26
C LEU A 119 -8.83 -0.71 0.58
N LEU A 120 -9.31 -0.55 1.82
CA LEU A 120 -9.60 -1.69 2.68
C LEU A 120 -10.64 -2.62 2.05
N MET A 121 -11.72 -2.06 1.46
CA MET A 121 -12.78 -2.86 0.83
C MET A 121 -12.33 -3.55 -0.46
N ALA A 122 -11.22 -3.12 -1.05
CA ALA A 122 -10.52 -3.79 -2.14
C ALA A 122 -9.50 -4.87 -1.68
N GLY A 123 -9.43 -5.16 -0.36
CA GLY A 123 -8.51 -6.16 0.18
C GLY A 123 -7.12 -5.64 0.54
N VAL A 124 -6.89 -4.34 0.44
CA VAL A 124 -5.64 -3.70 0.86
C VAL A 124 -5.67 -3.50 2.37
N THR A 125 -4.86 -4.24 3.11
CA THR A 125 -4.79 -4.16 4.58
C THR A 125 -3.68 -3.27 5.10
N SER A 126 -2.72 -2.94 4.24
CA SER A 126 -1.65 -1.98 4.53
C SER A 126 -1.37 -1.11 3.31
N ALA A 127 -1.05 0.18 3.50
CA ALA A 127 -0.76 1.10 2.41
C ALA A 127 0.26 2.17 2.81
N ARG A 128 1.00 2.69 1.82
CA ARG A 128 1.94 3.81 1.98
C ARG A 128 1.45 5.02 1.21
N ASP A 129 1.00 6.06 1.96
CA ASP A 129 0.56 7.34 1.42
C ASP A 129 1.77 8.26 1.20
N LEU A 130 2.05 8.56 -0.06
CA LEU A 130 3.25 9.27 -0.50
C LEU A 130 2.98 10.74 -0.87
N GLY A 131 2.17 11.43 -0.07
CA GLY A 131 2.03 12.87 -0.20
C GLY A 131 0.66 13.42 0.18
N ALA A 132 0.63 14.10 1.32
CA ALA A 132 -0.52 14.85 1.79
C ALA A 132 -0.06 15.91 2.82
N PRO A 133 -0.92 16.87 3.21
CA PRO A 133 -0.60 17.81 4.28
C PRO A 133 -0.22 17.07 5.57
N LEU A 134 0.83 17.53 6.24
CA LEU A 134 1.47 16.82 7.36
C LEU A 134 0.50 16.48 8.48
N LYS A 135 -0.31 17.44 8.90
CA LYS A 135 -1.27 17.26 10.00
C LYS A 135 -2.30 16.19 9.66
N GLU A 136 -2.93 16.30 8.51
CA GLU A 136 -3.97 15.41 8.03
C GLU A 136 -3.43 13.98 7.83
N SER A 137 -2.22 13.83 7.27
CA SER A 137 -1.54 12.54 7.13
C SER A 137 -1.40 11.83 8.48
N ILE A 138 -0.83 12.53 9.48
CA ILE A 138 -0.60 11.96 10.82
C ILE A 138 -1.92 11.64 11.54
N GLU A 139 -2.89 12.54 11.50
CA GLU A 139 -4.19 12.37 12.17
C GLU A 139 -4.97 11.20 11.58
N VAL A 140 -5.09 11.13 10.25
CA VAL A 140 -5.84 10.05 9.58
C VAL A 140 -5.16 8.71 9.80
N ARG A 141 -3.82 8.61 9.61
CA ARG A 141 -3.06 7.41 9.93
C ARG A 141 -3.33 6.93 11.36
N ASN A 142 -3.21 7.83 12.33
CA ASN A 142 -3.35 7.46 13.73
C ASN A 142 -4.77 6.96 14.05
N ARG A 143 -5.82 7.58 13.50
CA ARG A 143 -7.20 7.15 13.66
C ARG A 143 -7.45 5.75 13.05
N ILE A 144 -6.91 5.50 11.87
CA ILE A 144 -6.99 4.17 11.23
C ILE A 144 -6.23 3.12 12.05
N ASN A 145 -4.98 3.40 12.43
CA ASN A 145 -4.14 2.44 13.13
C ASN A 145 -4.62 2.14 14.56
N LYS A 146 -5.41 3.05 15.17
CA LYS A 146 -6.15 2.82 16.41
C LYS A 146 -7.50 2.09 16.20
N GLY A 147 -7.92 1.88 14.96
CA GLY A 147 -9.20 1.26 14.62
C GLY A 147 -10.43 2.17 14.83
N GLU A 148 -10.25 3.48 14.97
CA GLU A 148 -11.32 4.47 15.12
C GLU A 148 -12.12 4.66 13.82
N ILE A 149 -11.44 4.54 12.67
CA ILE A 149 -12.04 4.56 11.33
C ILE A 149 -11.52 3.39 10.50
N PRO A 150 -12.31 2.87 9.54
CA PRO A 150 -11.87 1.77 8.66
C PRO A 150 -10.80 2.26 7.68
N GLY A 151 -9.83 1.39 7.40
CA GLY A 151 -8.75 1.63 6.44
C GLY A 151 -7.62 0.61 6.59
N PRO A 152 -6.65 0.58 5.66
CA PRO A 152 -5.42 -0.21 5.79
C PRO A 152 -4.57 0.30 6.96
N THR A 153 -3.66 -0.52 7.49
CA THR A 153 -2.57 -0.01 8.32
C THR A 153 -1.77 0.98 7.47
N LEU A 154 -1.73 2.23 7.91
CA LEU A 154 -1.24 3.31 7.07
C LEU A 154 0.16 3.73 7.48
N TYR A 155 1.03 3.92 6.48
CA TYR A 155 2.36 4.50 6.56
C TYR A 155 2.38 5.77 5.72
N VAL A 156 2.92 6.86 6.23
CA VAL A 156 2.79 8.18 5.59
C VAL A 156 4.13 8.89 5.44
N SER A 157 4.30 9.59 4.33
CA SER A 157 5.45 10.49 4.13
C SER A 157 5.16 11.93 4.60
N GLY A 158 3.89 12.30 4.74
CA GLY A 158 3.53 13.70 4.81
C GLY A 158 3.87 14.44 3.50
N PRO A 159 4.25 15.73 3.55
CA PRO A 159 4.60 16.50 2.37
C PRO A 159 5.79 15.94 1.56
N PHE A 160 5.73 16.09 0.24
CA PHE A 160 6.88 15.86 -0.64
C PHE A 160 8.01 16.84 -0.36
N ILE A 161 9.25 16.40 -0.50
CA ILE A 161 10.42 17.27 -0.55
C ILE A 161 10.86 17.41 -2.02
N GLN A 162 11.05 18.65 -2.47
CA GLN A 162 11.45 18.99 -3.83
C GLN A 162 12.23 20.33 -3.86
N HIS A 163 12.72 20.73 -5.05
CA HIS A 163 13.44 22.00 -5.20
C HIS A 163 12.54 23.21 -4.86
N ALA A 164 11.39 23.31 -5.50
CA ALA A 164 10.43 24.39 -5.27
C ALA A 164 8.99 23.88 -5.40
N PRO A 165 8.06 24.26 -4.49
CA PRO A 165 6.66 23.86 -4.61
C PRO A 165 6.02 24.51 -5.83
N TYR A 166 5.03 23.84 -6.42
CA TYR A 166 4.16 24.49 -7.38
C TYR A 166 3.24 25.49 -6.67
N PRO A 167 2.93 26.64 -7.27
CA PRO A 167 2.06 27.62 -6.63
C PRO A 167 0.74 27.05 -6.13
N GLY A 168 0.40 27.26 -4.87
CA GLY A 168 -0.84 26.80 -4.24
C GLY A 168 -0.79 25.36 -3.70
N THR A 169 0.37 24.70 -3.71
CA THR A 169 0.55 23.33 -3.22
C THR A 169 1.44 23.23 -1.97
N GLU A 170 1.74 24.35 -1.35
CA GLU A 170 2.71 24.48 -0.24
C GLU A 170 2.31 23.67 1.00
N LEU A 171 1.03 23.32 1.13
CA LEU A 171 0.52 22.48 2.22
C LEU A 171 1.14 21.06 2.20
N PHE A 172 1.42 20.53 1.02
CA PHE A 172 1.90 19.14 0.83
C PHE A 172 3.14 19.04 -0.09
N ARG A 173 3.71 20.18 -0.51
CA ARG A 173 4.97 20.27 -1.28
C ARG A 173 5.92 21.24 -0.59
N TRP A 174 7.04 20.73 -0.10
CA TRP A 174 8.03 21.54 0.59
C TRP A 174 9.26 21.70 -0.28
N GLY A 175 9.49 22.93 -0.74
CA GLY A 175 10.71 23.30 -1.43
C GLY A 175 11.91 23.34 -0.48
N VAL A 176 13.12 23.09 -0.97
CA VAL A 176 14.37 23.21 -0.20
C VAL A 176 15.32 24.23 -0.83
N SER A 177 16.11 24.88 0.04
CA SER A 177 17.11 25.88 -0.36
C SER A 177 18.41 25.62 0.40
N GLY A 178 19.25 24.78 -0.17
CA GLY A 178 20.51 24.34 0.43
C GLY A 178 20.36 23.18 1.42
N ASP A 179 21.51 22.60 1.81
CA ASP A 179 21.62 21.40 2.62
C ASP A 179 21.04 21.58 4.04
N LYS A 180 21.25 22.73 4.65
CA LYS A 180 20.74 23.03 5.99
C LYS A 180 19.21 23.03 6.03
N ASP A 181 18.56 23.70 5.08
CA ASP A 181 17.10 23.75 4.98
C ASP A 181 16.51 22.36 4.67
N ALA A 182 17.18 21.58 3.81
CA ALA A 182 16.81 20.20 3.54
C ALA A 182 16.80 19.34 4.82
N ARG A 183 17.87 19.42 5.64
CA ARG A 183 17.96 18.70 6.92
C ARG A 183 16.90 19.17 7.94
N GLU A 184 16.65 20.48 8.04
CA GLU A 184 15.63 21.02 8.94
C GLU A 184 14.22 20.52 8.56
N LYS A 185 13.90 20.43 7.28
CA LYS A 185 12.61 19.90 6.81
C LYS A 185 12.46 18.40 7.07
N VAL A 186 13.48 17.60 6.79
CA VAL A 186 13.48 16.17 7.13
C VAL A 186 13.33 15.97 8.64
N LYS A 187 14.09 16.72 9.45
CA LYS A 187 13.93 16.68 10.91
C LYS A 187 12.50 16.99 11.35
N ARG A 188 11.88 18.01 10.76
CA ARG A 188 10.48 18.37 11.07
C ARG A 188 9.50 17.25 10.73
N LEU A 189 9.70 16.55 9.61
CA LEU A 189 8.89 15.37 9.24
C LEU A 189 9.11 14.22 10.23
N ALA A 190 10.36 13.92 10.56
CA ALA A 190 10.73 12.89 11.53
C ALA A 190 10.14 13.18 12.94
N ASP A 191 10.26 14.43 13.43
CA ASP A 191 9.69 14.84 14.71
C ASP A 191 8.14 14.73 14.74
N ALA A 192 7.48 14.89 13.58
CA ALA A 192 6.05 14.68 13.44
C ALA A 192 5.68 13.19 13.38
N GLY A 193 6.66 12.30 13.23
CA GLY A 193 6.49 10.85 13.21
C GLY A 193 5.99 10.31 11.88
N VAL A 194 6.49 10.82 10.75
CA VAL A 194 6.27 10.18 9.44
C VAL A 194 6.99 8.83 9.38
N ASP A 195 6.60 7.98 8.44
CA ASP A 195 7.13 6.61 8.31
C ASP A 195 8.17 6.50 7.18
N CYS A 196 8.26 7.48 6.30
CA CYS A 196 9.25 7.60 5.22
C CYS A 196 9.36 9.05 4.74
N ILE A 197 10.39 9.33 3.92
CA ILE A 197 10.54 10.63 3.25
C ILE A 197 10.30 10.44 1.76
N LYS A 198 9.48 11.31 1.15
CA LYS A 198 9.21 11.32 -0.30
C LYS A 198 9.95 12.45 -0.99
N LEU A 199 10.81 12.09 -1.96
CA LEU A 199 11.45 13.02 -2.90
C LEU A 199 10.71 13.03 -4.23
N ILE A 200 10.56 14.23 -4.81
CA ILE A 200 10.09 14.41 -6.19
C ILE A 200 10.96 15.45 -6.89
N ASP A 201 11.09 15.36 -8.21
CA ASP A 201 11.85 16.28 -9.04
C ASP A 201 13.28 16.52 -8.52
N GLN A 202 13.91 15.49 -7.94
CA GLN A 202 15.27 15.59 -7.37
C GLN A 202 16.35 15.90 -8.42
N ASP A 203 16.07 15.79 -9.70
CA ASP A 203 16.93 16.26 -10.78
C ASP A 203 17.00 17.80 -10.87
N GLN A 204 16.06 18.51 -10.23
CA GLN A 204 16.08 19.97 -10.11
C GLN A 204 16.80 20.45 -8.85
N MET A 205 17.04 19.56 -7.87
CA MET A 205 17.78 19.85 -6.65
C MET A 205 19.29 19.81 -6.89
N THR A 206 20.09 20.45 -6.06
CA THR A 206 21.55 20.20 -6.08
C THR A 206 21.86 18.81 -5.52
N MET A 207 23.03 18.26 -5.85
CA MET A 207 23.41 16.95 -5.33
C MET A 207 23.58 16.98 -3.79
N GLU A 208 24.07 18.10 -3.27
CA GLU A 208 24.23 18.37 -1.83
C GLU A 208 22.87 18.36 -1.10
N GLU A 209 21.84 18.96 -1.71
CA GLU A 209 20.48 18.93 -1.15
C GLU A 209 19.90 17.52 -1.12
N VAL A 210 20.05 16.74 -2.20
CA VAL A 210 19.57 15.35 -2.25
C VAL A 210 20.28 14.47 -1.20
N ILE A 211 21.61 14.59 -1.11
CA ILE A 211 22.41 13.88 -0.10
C ILE A 211 21.97 14.31 1.32
N ALA A 212 21.74 15.61 1.55
CA ALA A 212 21.31 16.11 2.85
C ALA A 212 19.95 15.53 3.28
N VAL A 213 19.00 15.38 2.34
CA VAL A 213 17.71 14.74 2.62
C VAL A 213 17.90 13.28 3.01
N VAL A 214 18.66 12.51 2.22
CA VAL A 214 18.85 11.07 2.45
C VAL A 214 19.62 10.82 3.75
N ASP A 215 20.74 11.49 3.95
CA ASP A 215 21.55 11.37 5.16
C ASP A 215 20.75 11.69 6.42
N GLU A 216 19.97 12.77 6.38
CA GLU A 216 19.19 13.17 7.54
C GLU A 216 18.05 12.18 7.83
N ALA A 217 17.34 11.70 6.80
CA ALA A 217 16.31 10.68 6.94
C ALA A 217 16.86 9.39 7.57
N HIS A 218 18.01 8.92 7.09
CA HIS A 218 18.66 7.71 7.60
C HIS A 218 19.10 7.84 9.06
N LYS A 219 19.48 9.03 9.56
CA LYS A 219 19.76 9.26 11.00
C LYS A 219 18.55 8.97 11.88
N TYR A 220 17.33 9.19 11.36
CA TYR A 220 16.07 8.87 12.04
C TYR A 220 15.55 7.48 11.74
N GLY A 221 16.27 6.67 10.94
CA GLY A 221 15.83 5.36 10.51
C GLY A 221 14.68 5.39 9.51
N LEU A 222 14.47 6.51 8.83
CA LEU A 222 13.41 6.68 7.84
C LEU A 222 13.92 6.32 6.45
N PRO A 223 13.27 5.40 5.72
CA PRO A 223 13.59 5.16 4.33
C PRO A 223 13.22 6.37 3.46
N VAL A 224 14.01 6.57 2.40
CA VAL A 224 13.76 7.61 1.39
C VAL A 224 13.25 6.98 0.11
N VAL A 225 12.11 7.48 -0.38
CA VAL A 225 11.49 7.05 -1.63
C VAL A 225 11.44 8.20 -2.62
N ALA A 226 11.80 7.95 -3.88
CA ALA A 226 12.00 9.01 -4.86
C ALA A 226 11.31 8.72 -6.19
N HIS A 227 10.81 9.77 -6.86
CA HIS A 227 10.38 9.68 -8.25
C HIS A 227 11.49 9.17 -9.16
N SER A 228 11.11 8.50 -10.24
CA SER A 228 12.01 8.08 -11.31
C SER A 228 11.44 8.38 -12.72
N HIS A 229 10.80 9.53 -12.86
CA HIS A 229 10.24 9.97 -14.13
C HIS A 229 11.30 10.26 -15.20
N ARG A 230 12.46 10.73 -14.78
CA ARG A 230 13.59 11.07 -15.65
C ARG A 230 14.84 10.29 -15.23
N PRO A 231 15.71 9.88 -16.18
CA PRO A 231 16.93 9.16 -15.85
C PRO A 231 17.84 9.90 -14.85
N GLU A 232 17.86 11.22 -14.87
CA GLU A 232 18.68 12.00 -13.94
C GLU A 232 18.17 11.91 -12.48
N GLU A 233 16.89 11.75 -12.29
CA GLU A 233 16.31 11.48 -10.95
C GLU A 233 16.85 10.17 -10.37
N ILE A 234 16.96 9.14 -11.22
CA ILE A 234 17.51 7.83 -10.82
C ILE A 234 18.99 7.97 -10.49
N ARG A 235 19.78 8.64 -11.35
CA ARG A 235 21.21 8.83 -11.12
C ARG A 235 21.50 9.55 -9.80
N ARG A 236 20.77 10.63 -9.52
CA ARG A 236 20.93 11.39 -8.27
C ARG A 236 20.48 10.59 -7.07
N GLY A 237 19.34 9.92 -7.16
CA GLY A 237 18.83 9.07 -6.09
C GLY A 237 19.78 7.93 -5.73
N LEU A 238 20.34 7.22 -6.73
CA LEU A 238 21.33 6.15 -6.52
C LEU A 238 22.60 6.68 -5.85
N LYS A 239 23.13 7.82 -6.33
CA LYS A 239 24.32 8.46 -5.73
C LYS A 239 24.09 8.92 -4.30
N ALA A 240 22.88 9.35 -3.97
CA ALA A 240 22.54 9.80 -2.63
C ALA A 240 22.16 8.65 -1.67
N GLY A 241 21.87 7.44 -2.17
CA GLY A 241 21.51 6.29 -1.36
C GLY A 241 20.01 6.17 -1.10
N VAL A 242 19.15 6.56 -2.04
CA VAL A 242 17.70 6.35 -1.99
C VAL A 242 17.38 4.85 -1.87
N ASP A 243 16.39 4.51 -1.04
CA ASP A 243 16.02 3.11 -0.72
C ASP A 243 15.02 2.52 -1.70
N CYS A 244 14.14 3.36 -2.27
CA CYS A 244 13.09 2.93 -3.19
C CYS A 244 12.85 3.98 -4.28
N PHE A 245 12.64 3.52 -5.51
CA PHE A 245 12.16 4.36 -6.59
C PHE A 245 10.71 4.07 -6.94
N GLU A 246 10.02 5.10 -7.42
CA GLU A 246 8.61 5.06 -7.78
C GLU A 246 8.47 5.34 -9.29
N HIS A 247 7.56 4.61 -9.95
CA HIS A 247 7.24 4.72 -11.38
C HIS A 247 8.28 4.07 -12.32
N THR A 248 7.89 3.95 -13.60
CA THR A 248 8.75 3.47 -14.69
C THR A 248 9.28 4.59 -15.58
N GLY A 249 9.00 5.85 -15.21
CA GLY A 249 9.40 7.04 -15.95
C GLY A 249 8.44 7.46 -17.06
N LEU A 250 8.65 8.67 -17.56
CA LEU A 250 7.82 9.30 -18.60
C LEU A 250 8.33 9.06 -20.03
N SER A 251 9.52 8.47 -20.16
CA SER A 251 10.14 8.23 -21.46
C SER A 251 9.42 7.17 -22.28
N SER A 252 9.24 7.43 -23.58
CA SER A 252 8.79 6.45 -24.57
C SER A 252 9.94 5.58 -25.12
N ALA A 253 11.18 5.77 -24.65
CA ALA A 253 12.28 4.86 -24.96
C ALA A 253 11.93 3.44 -24.45
N PRO A 254 12.26 2.39 -25.21
CA PRO A 254 11.87 1.02 -24.83
C PRO A 254 12.63 0.49 -23.62
N GLU A 255 13.72 1.13 -23.24
CA GLU A 255 14.63 0.70 -22.18
C GLU A 255 15.08 1.88 -21.33
N TYR A 256 15.56 1.58 -20.12
CA TYR A 256 16.35 2.53 -19.36
C TYR A 256 17.72 2.76 -20.04
N PRO A 257 18.33 3.94 -19.91
CA PRO A 257 19.69 4.19 -20.40
C PRO A 257 20.70 3.19 -19.84
N ALA A 258 21.68 2.79 -20.64
CA ALA A 258 22.65 1.76 -20.26
C ALA A 258 23.44 2.11 -19.01
N ASP A 259 23.84 3.37 -18.84
CA ASP A 259 24.55 3.87 -17.66
C ASP A 259 23.68 3.82 -16.39
N VAL A 260 22.36 4.10 -16.51
CA VAL A 260 21.41 3.95 -15.39
C VAL A 260 21.30 2.49 -14.97
N MET A 261 21.21 1.57 -15.95
CA MET A 261 21.14 0.15 -15.66
C MET A 261 22.43 -0.39 -15.04
N GLU A 262 23.58 0.13 -15.44
CA GLU A 262 24.86 -0.19 -14.80
C GLU A 262 24.89 0.24 -13.35
N MET A 263 24.52 1.49 -13.05
CA MET A 263 24.43 2.00 -11.68
C MET A 263 23.44 1.19 -10.81
N ILE A 264 22.28 0.79 -11.37
CA ILE A 264 21.31 -0.06 -10.65
C ILE A 264 21.94 -1.42 -10.32
N LYS A 265 22.61 -2.08 -11.28
CA LYS A 265 23.29 -3.36 -11.05
C LYS A 265 24.42 -3.25 -10.01
N GLU A 266 25.21 -2.19 -10.06
CA GLU A 266 26.22 -1.90 -9.05
C GLU A 266 25.60 -1.74 -7.66
N ARG A 267 24.49 -1.01 -7.55
CA ARG A 267 23.78 -0.81 -6.28
C ARG A 267 23.18 -2.12 -5.74
N THR A 268 22.54 -2.92 -6.57
CA THR A 268 21.94 -4.20 -6.15
C THR A 268 22.96 -5.27 -5.81
N ALA A 269 24.17 -5.19 -6.37
CA ALA A 269 25.28 -6.07 -6.01
C ALA A 269 25.88 -5.78 -4.60
N GLN A 270 25.59 -4.61 -4.03
CA GLN A 270 26.08 -4.20 -2.71
C GLN A 270 25.18 -4.74 -1.59
N MET A 271 25.33 -6.03 -1.27
CA MET A 271 24.50 -6.75 -0.29
C MET A 271 24.44 -6.08 1.10
N ASN A 272 25.48 -5.35 1.50
CA ASN A 272 25.54 -4.63 2.78
C ASN A 272 24.59 -3.44 2.88
N LEU A 273 24.09 -2.93 1.76
CA LEU A 273 23.13 -1.83 1.73
C LEU A 273 21.67 -2.30 1.75
N GLY A 274 21.43 -3.60 1.83
CA GLY A 274 20.10 -4.18 1.71
C GLY A 274 19.51 -4.10 0.30
N PRO A 275 18.27 -4.55 0.11
CA PRO A 275 17.61 -4.50 -1.20
C PRO A 275 17.42 -3.07 -1.71
N LEU A 276 17.53 -2.87 -3.04
CA LEU A 276 16.97 -1.72 -3.71
C LEU A 276 15.53 -2.04 -4.08
N PHE A 277 14.59 -1.23 -3.62
CA PHE A 277 13.17 -1.42 -3.90
C PHE A 277 12.69 -0.55 -5.05
N TRP A 278 11.62 -0.99 -5.73
CA TRP A 278 10.98 -0.20 -6.77
C TRP A 278 9.49 -0.49 -6.89
N THR A 279 8.70 0.56 -7.06
CA THR A 279 7.24 0.50 -7.23
C THR A 279 6.87 1.02 -8.62
N PRO A 280 6.64 0.17 -9.62
CA PRO A 280 6.52 0.59 -11.04
C PRO A 280 5.30 1.43 -11.38
N THR A 281 4.16 1.24 -10.72
CA THR A 281 2.89 1.98 -10.91
C THR A 281 2.39 2.01 -12.36
N VAL A 282 2.30 0.88 -13.02
CA VAL A 282 2.08 0.78 -14.47
C VAL A 282 0.61 0.69 -14.89
N GLU A 283 -0.28 0.23 -14.00
CA GLU A 283 -1.67 -0.09 -14.35
C GLU A 283 -2.43 1.08 -14.98
N GLY A 284 -2.14 2.32 -14.55
CA GLY A 284 -2.83 3.50 -15.06
C GLY A 284 -2.80 3.65 -16.57
N LEU A 285 -1.68 3.24 -17.22
CA LEU A 285 -1.57 3.32 -18.67
C LEU A 285 -2.41 2.26 -19.39
N TYR A 286 -2.80 1.19 -18.72
CA TYR A 286 -3.75 0.19 -19.21
C TYR A 286 -5.19 0.60 -18.86
N ASN A 287 -5.42 0.99 -17.62
CA ASN A 287 -6.73 1.38 -17.12
C ASN A 287 -7.30 2.62 -17.84
N TYR A 288 -6.46 3.59 -18.22
CA TYR A 288 -6.91 4.78 -18.97
C TYR A 288 -7.57 4.41 -20.31
N GLU A 289 -6.96 3.52 -21.08
CA GLU A 289 -7.55 3.05 -22.34
C GLU A 289 -8.83 2.26 -22.08
N TYR A 290 -8.84 1.37 -21.11
CA TYR A 290 -10.01 0.60 -20.74
C TYR A 290 -11.19 1.48 -20.33
N LEU A 291 -10.98 2.47 -19.45
CA LEU A 291 -12.06 3.37 -19.00
C LEU A 291 -12.52 4.35 -20.09
N ARG A 292 -11.64 4.75 -21.00
CA ARG A 292 -12.04 5.52 -22.19
C ARG A 292 -13.03 4.74 -23.05
N ASP A 293 -12.78 3.45 -23.23
CA ASP A 293 -13.57 2.57 -24.09
C ASP A 293 -14.82 2.00 -23.38
N ASN A 294 -14.85 2.04 -22.03
CA ASN A 294 -15.93 1.55 -21.17
C ASN A 294 -16.35 2.62 -20.12
N PRO A 295 -16.83 3.78 -20.53
CA PRO A 295 -17.10 4.91 -19.64
C PRO A 295 -18.19 4.62 -18.60
N GLU A 296 -19.09 3.66 -18.84
CA GLU A 296 -20.13 3.24 -17.89
C GLU A 296 -19.56 2.63 -16.59
N LYS A 297 -18.30 2.17 -16.60
CA LYS A 297 -17.63 1.70 -15.39
C LYS A 297 -17.44 2.79 -14.35
N LEU A 298 -17.33 4.05 -14.79
CA LEU A 298 -17.22 5.21 -13.92
C LEU A 298 -18.51 5.49 -13.12
N ASP A 299 -19.62 4.86 -13.48
CA ASP A 299 -20.89 4.94 -12.75
C ASP A 299 -20.97 3.96 -11.56
N ASN A 300 -19.96 3.13 -11.35
CA ASN A 300 -19.92 2.20 -10.21
C ASN A 300 -19.79 2.95 -8.89
N ASN A 301 -20.86 3.02 -8.11
CA ASN A 301 -20.88 3.73 -6.83
C ASN A 301 -19.91 3.17 -5.78
N SER A 302 -19.55 1.88 -5.86
CA SER A 302 -18.59 1.28 -4.91
C SER A 302 -17.20 1.90 -5.02
N TRP A 303 -16.85 2.47 -6.17
CA TRP A 303 -15.56 3.15 -6.38
C TRP A 303 -15.45 4.46 -5.60
N TYR A 304 -16.59 5.02 -5.19
CA TYR A 304 -16.66 6.30 -4.48
C TYR A 304 -17.12 6.14 -3.02
N LEU A 305 -17.01 4.94 -2.47
CA LEU A 305 -17.48 4.61 -1.12
C LEU A 305 -17.01 5.64 -0.08
N GLY A 306 -17.97 6.20 0.66
CA GLY A 306 -17.73 7.18 1.71
C GLY A 306 -17.64 8.63 1.27
N LEU A 307 -17.56 8.91 -0.03
CA LEU A 307 -17.59 10.29 -0.54
C LEU A 307 -19.04 10.82 -0.62
N PRO A 308 -19.27 12.11 -0.31
CA PRO A 308 -20.54 12.80 -0.55
C PRO A 308 -20.87 12.89 -2.05
N ASP A 309 -22.16 12.86 -2.40
CA ASP A 309 -22.65 12.94 -3.78
C ASP A 309 -22.10 14.14 -4.55
N SER A 310 -21.95 15.30 -3.90
CA SER A 310 -21.39 16.49 -4.53
C SER A 310 -19.92 16.32 -4.97
N ILE A 311 -19.13 15.58 -4.22
CA ILE A 311 -17.74 15.26 -4.57
C ILE A 311 -17.72 14.20 -5.68
N ILE A 312 -18.58 13.18 -5.59
CA ILE A 312 -18.71 12.14 -6.64
C ILE A 312 -19.08 12.77 -7.98
N GLN A 313 -20.07 13.66 -8.00
CA GLN A 313 -20.47 14.35 -9.21
C GLN A 313 -19.36 15.21 -9.80
N ASP A 314 -18.59 15.89 -8.95
CA ASP A 314 -17.45 16.70 -9.38
C ASP A 314 -16.34 15.84 -10.01
N ILE A 315 -16.00 14.73 -9.38
CA ILE A 315 -15.06 13.76 -9.97
C ILE A 315 -15.55 13.28 -11.33
N ARG A 316 -16.79 12.80 -11.43
CA ARG A 316 -17.38 12.30 -12.68
C ARG A 316 -17.40 13.35 -13.78
N GLN A 317 -17.73 14.60 -13.45
CA GLN A 317 -17.70 15.70 -14.43
C GLN A 317 -16.28 15.97 -14.92
N SER A 318 -15.29 15.91 -14.02
CA SER A 318 -13.89 16.18 -14.37
C SER A 318 -13.31 15.18 -15.37
N ILE A 319 -13.78 13.93 -15.34
CA ILE A 319 -13.29 12.82 -16.17
C ILE A 319 -14.20 12.48 -17.35
N GLN A 320 -15.23 13.27 -17.59
CA GLN A 320 -16.19 13.05 -18.69
C GLN A 320 -15.53 12.99 -20.09
N TYR A 321 -14.38 13.66 -20.23
CA TYR A 321 -13.61 13.69 -21.48
C TYR A 321 -12.17 13.24 -21.26
N PRO A 322 -11.93 11.97 -20.95
CA PRO A 322 -10.63 11.45 -20.52
C PRO A 322 -9.53 11.65 -21.59
N GLY A 323 -9.87 11.62 -22.86
CA GLY A 323 -8.89 11.86 -23.95
C GLY A 323 -8.22 13.24 -23.94
N ARG A 324 -8.71 14.19 -23.13
CA ARG A 324 -8.07 15.51 -22.93
C ARG A 324 -6.99 15.50 -21.84
N LEU A 325 -6.94 14.45 -21.02
CA LEU A 325 -5.95 14.35 -19.95
C LEU A 325 -4.55 14.10 -20.54
N PRO A 326 -3.51 14.80 -20.04
CA PRO A 326 -2.14 14.61 -20.54
C PRO A 326 -1.66 13.16 -20.48
N TYR A 327 -2.04 12.43 -19.44
CA TYR A 327 -1.67 11.00 -19.28
C TYR A 327 -2.21 10.13 -20.42
N PHE A 328 -3.45 10.37 -20.90
CA PHE A 328 -4.00 9.66 -22.04
C PHE A 328 -3.25 9.93 -23.35
N GLN A 329 -2.79 11.15 -23.52
CA GLN A 329 -2.03 11.52 -24.72
C GLN A 329 -0.67 10.82 -24.78
N LEU A 330 -0.08 10.53 -23.62
CA LEU A 330 1.20 9.84 -23.51
C LEU A 330 1.07 8.31 -23.54
N THR A 331 -0.12 7.75 -23.25
CA THR A 331 -0.33 6.30 -23.12
C THR A 331 0.12 5.52 -24.37
N PRO A 332 -0.27 5.87 -25.61
CA PRO A 332 0.09 5.08 -26.78
C PRO A 332 1.59 4.91 -27.00
N SER A 333 2.39 5.92 -26.61
CA SER A 333 3.84 5.89 -26.76
C SER A 333 4.58 5.23 -25.60
N ARG A 334 4.01 5.27 -24.39
CA ARG A 334 4.64 4.76 -23.18
C ARG A 334 4.28 3.30 -22.88
N ARG A 335 2.99 2.92 -23.01
CA ARG A 335 2.50 1.57 -22.69
C ARG A 335 3.36 0.45 -23.30
N PRO A 336 3.75 0.49 -24.60
CA PRO A 336 4.58 -0.56 -25.20
C PRO A 336 5.98 -0.72 -24.59
N THR A 337 6.43 0.22 -23.75
CA THR A 337 7.77 0.20 -23.15
C THR A 337 7.79 -0.39 -21.74
N LEU A 338 6.63 -0.58 -21.11
CA LEU A 338 6.53 -0.84 -19.67
C LEU A 338 7.02 -2.25 -19.31
N GLU A 339 6.53 -3.26 -20.01
CA GLU A 339 6.93 -4.67 -19.79
C GLU A 339 8.46 -4.81 -19.76
N ARG A 340 9.13 -4.28 -20.80
CA ARG A 340 10.58 -4.40 -20.92
C ARG A 340 11.32 -3.67 -19.80
N LYS A 341 10.87 -2.47 -19.41
CA LYS A 341 11.48 -1.70 -18.32
C LYS A 341 11.32 -2.40 -16.97
N VAL A 342 10.14 -2.94 -16.69
CA VAL A 342 9.89 -3.67 -15.44
C VAL A 342 10.77 -4.93 -15.37
N ASN A 343 10.87 -5.68 -16.48
CA ASN A 343 11.75 -6.85 -16.55
C ASN A 343 13.23 -6.47 -16.44
N GLN A 344 13.68 -5.36 -17.03
CA GLN A 344 15.06 -4.86 -16.83
C GLN A 344 15.38 -4.62 -15.36
N LEU A 345 14.48 -3.99 -14.61
CA LEU A 345 14.67 -3.75 -13.17
C LEU A 345 14.75 -5.08 -12.40
N LYS A 346 13.81 -6.00 -12.66
CA LYS A 346 13.79 -7.32 -12.03
C LYS A 346 15.07 -8.11 -12.32
N ASP A 347 15.52 -8.14 -13.57
CA ASP A 347 16.74 -8.85 -13.99
C ASP A 347 18.02 -8.21 -13.45
N ALA A 348 17.98 -6.92 -13.11
CA ALA A 348 19.06 -6.23 -12.42
C ALA A 348 19.08 -6.46 -10.89
N GLY A 349 18.20 -7.32 -10.36
CA GLY A 349 18.14 -7.65 -8.93
C GLY A 349 17.38 -6.65 -8.07
N VAL A 350 16.62 -5.74 -8.67
CA VAL A 350 15.73 -4.83 -7.95
C VAL A 350 14.54 -5.61 -7.38
N VAL A 351 14.18 -5.34 -6.14
CA VAL A 351 12.97 -5.90 -5.53
C VAL A 351 11.77 -5.06 -5.91
N LEU A 352 10.91 -5.63 -6.74
CA LEU A 352 9.69 -4.97 -7.19
C LEU A 352 8.58 -5.12 -6.14
N MET A 353 7.83 -4.04 -5.92
CA MET A 353 6.66 -4.00 -5.02
C MET A 353 5.44 -3.48 -5.76
N ILE A 354 4.26 -3.99 -5.39
CA ILE A 354 3.00 -3.45 -5.88
C ILE A 354 2.73 -2.11 -5.22
N GLY A 355 2.37 -1.15 -6.04
CA GLY A 355 1.87 0.16 -5.67
C GLY A 355 1.37 0.85 -6.92
N THR A 356 0.39 1.73 -6.77
CA THR A 356 -0.47 2.09 -7.89
C THR A 356 -0.42 3.56 -8.27
N ASP A 357 -0.04 4.44 -7.36
CA ASP A 357 -0.26 5.88 -7.52
C ASP A 357 -1.79 6.22 -7.56
N SER A 358 -2.60 5.41 -6.83
CA SER A 358 -4.05 5.61 -6.79
C SER A 358 -4.44 6.95 -6.17
N GLY A 359 -5.54 7.50 -6.67
CA GLY A 359 -5.99 8.86 -6.39
C GLY A 359 -5.72 9.82 -7.54
N ILE A 360 -4.65 9.63 -8.35
CA ILE A 360 -4.43 10.46 -9.53
C ILE A 360 -5.56 10.27 -10.58
N PRO A 361 -5.65 11.12 -11.62
CA PRO A 361 -6.78 11.07 -12.56
C PRO A 361 -7.15 9.66 -13.01
N MET A 362 -8.41 9.30 -12.81
CA MET A 362 -9.02 8.01 -13.19
C MET A 362 -8.41 6.76 -12.53
N LYS A 363 -7.59 6.90 -11.49
CA LYS A 363 -7.07 5.79 -10.70
C LYS A 363 -7.77 5.74 -9.35
N PHE A 364 -8.72 4.82 -9.22
CA PHE A 364 -9.58 4.72 -8.03
C PHE A 364 -8.98 3.74 -7.01
N HIS A 365 -9.01 4.12 -5.73
CA HIS A 365 -8.46 3.32 -4.65
C HIS A 365 -9.07 1.92 -4.52
N SER A 366 -10.31 1.74 -4.96
CA SER A 366 -10.98 0.44 -4.98
C SER A 366 -10.58 -0.45 -6.17
N GLN A 367 -9.84 0.06 -7.15
CA GLN A 367 -9.56 -0.64 -8.40
C GLN A 367 -8.07 -0.84 -8.69
N SER A 368 -7.25 0.12 -8.35
CA SER A 368 -5.88 0.19 -8.87
C SER A 368 -5.00 -0.97 -8.41
N THR A 369 -5.10 -1.43 -7.15
CA THR A 369 -4.16 -2.43 -6.61
C THR A 369 -4.30 -3.80 -7.30
N TRP A 370 -5.53 -4.31 -7.49
CA TRP A 370 -5.73 -5.58 -8.19
C TRP A 370 -5.36 -5.44 -9.68
N ASN A 371 -5.64 -4.27 -10.27
CA ASN A 371 -5.33 -4.00 -11.67
C ASN A 371 -3.82 -3.93 -11.93
N GLU A 372 -3.03 -3.41 -11.00
CA GLU A 372 -1.56 -3.47 -11.07
C GLU A 372 -1.06 -4.92 -11.08
N LEU A 373 -1.63 -5.80 -10.21
CA LEU A 373 -1.34 -7.23 -10.21
C LEU A 373 -1.74 -7.91 -11.51
N ASP A 374 -2.90 -7.56 -12.06
CA ASP A 374 -3.40 -8.08 -13.34
C ASP A 374 -2.46 -7.74 -14.48
N VAL A 375 -2.03 -6.48 -14.59
CA VAL A 375 -1.06 -6.04 -15.61
C VAL A 375 0.27 -6.79 -15.47
N TRP A 376 0.77 -6.98 -14.26
CA TRP A 376 2.04 -7.71 -14.07
C TRP A 376 1.94 -9.16 -14.53
N VAL A 377 0.84 -9.83 -14.22
CA VAL A 377 0.68 -11.26 -14.53
C VAL A 377 0.26 -11.46 -15.98
N ASN A 378 -0.79 -10.79 -16.42
CA ASN A 378 -1.43 -11.07 -17.70
C ASN A 378 -0.79 -10.32 -18.88
N GLU A 379 -0.22 -9.12 -18.63
CA GLU A 379 0.43 -8.34 -19.71
C GLU A 379 1.95 -8.53 -19.73
N PHE A 380 2.61 -8.65 -18.54
CA PHE A 380 4.07 -8.76 -18.47
C PHE A 380 4.58 -10.19 -18.26
N GLY A 381 3.67 -11.18 -18.09
CA GLY A 381 4.04 -12.57 -17.87
C GLY A 381 4.80 -12.83 -16.57
N ILE A 382 4.65 -11.96 -15.57
CA ILE A 382 5.26 -12.15 -14.25
C ILE A 382 4.53 -13.27 -13.52
N ASP A 383 5.29 -14.17 -12.91
CA ASP A 383 4.74 -15.29 -12.13
C ASP A 383 3.77 -14.81 -11.05
N PRO A 384 2.54 -15.35 -10.93
CA PRO A 384 1.54 -14.92 -9.96
C PRO A 384 2.00 -15.00 -8.50
N ILE A 385 2.83 -16.00 -8.15
CA ILE A 385 3.37 -16.14 -6.79
C ILE A 385 4.36 -14.98 -6.51
N TYR A 386 5.19 -14.63 -7.49
CA TYR A 386 6.08 -13.48 -7.38
C TYR A 386 5.29 -12.17 -7.24
N ALA A 387 4.24 -11.97 -8.04
CA ALA A 387 3.37 -10.79 -7.98
C ALA A 387 2.67 -10.67 -6.63
N ILE A 388 2.11 -11.76 -6.09
CA ILE A 388 1.51 -11.79 -4.75
C ILE A 388 2.56 -11.50 -3.67
N LYS A 389 3.77 -12.07 -3.76
CA LYS A 389 4.86 -11.76 -2.84
C LYS A 389 5.23 -10.27 -2.87
N SER A 390 5.18 -9.66 -4.06
CA SER A 390 5.43 -8.23 -4.27
C SER A 390 4.30 -7.33 -3.75
N ALA A 391 3.11 -7.90 -3.54
CA ALA A 391 1.95 -7.23 -2.95
C ALA A 391 1.76 -7.55 -1.46
N THR A 392 2.64 -8.34 -0.83
CA THR A 392 2.44 -8.80 0.55
C THR A 392 3.75 -8.78 1.36
N TYR A 393 4.69 -9.66 1.08
CA TYR A 393 5.93 -9.83 1.86
C TYR A 393 6.92 -8.69 1.65
N TRP A 394 7.28 -8.37 0.38
CA TRP A 394 8.32 -7.35 0.13
C TRP A 394 7.98 -5.96 0.64
N PRO A 395 6.73 -5.47 0.55
CA PRO A 395 6.31 -4.25 1.22
C PRO A 395 6.57 -4.25 2.72
N SER A 396 6.28 -5.36 3.40
CA SER A 396 6.50 -5.49 4.85
C SER A 396 7.99 -5.47 5.22
N VAL A 397 8.85 -6.03 4.37
CA VAL A 397 10.32 -5.96 4.53
C VAL A 397 10.80 -4.53 4.39
N MET A 398 10.38 -3.82 3.33
CA MET A 398 10.78 -2.42 3.13
C MET A 398 10.37 -1.52 4.30
N MET A 399 9.19 -1.75 4.87
CA MET A 399 8.71 -0.98 6.01
C MET A 399 9.21 -1.50 7.37
N GLY A 400 10.06 -2.54 7.39
CA GLY A 400 10.65 -3.10 8.61
C GLY A 400 9.67 -3.82 9.53
N VAL A 401 8.54 -4.29 9.00
CA VAL A 401 7.44 -4.93 9.77
C VAL A 401 7.15 -6.37 9.35
N ASP A 402 8.08 -6.98 8.64
CA ASP A 402 7.96 -8.35 8.10
C ASP A 402 7.80 -9.43 9.18
N LYS A 403 8.19 -9.13 10.42
CA LYS A 403 7.93 -10.00 11.58
C LYS A 403 6.49 -9.94 12.08
N GLU A 404 5.73 -8.90 11.70
CA GLU A 404 4.39 -8.65 12.20
C GLU A 404 3.29 -8.94 11.16
N VAL A 405 3.56 -8.70 9.87
CA VAL A 405 2.61 -8.79 8.75
C VAL A 405 3.26 -9.31 7.47
N GLY A 406 2.53 -9.33 6.36
CA GLY A 406 3.05 -9.62 5.03
C GLY A 406 3.02 -11.09 4.62
N THR A 407 2.83 -12.01 5.58
CA THR A 407 2.63 -13.45 5.31
C THR A 407 1.62 -14.05 6.27
N ILE A 408 0.98 -15.16 5.87
CA ILE A 408 0.14 -15.95 6.79
C ILE A 408 1.04 -16.95 7.50
N SER A 409 1.51 -16.58 8.69
CA SER A 409 2.34 -17.43 9.55
C SER A 409 2.08 -17.15 11.03
N GLU A 410 2.40 -18.13 11.88
CA GLU A 410 2.19 -18.03 13.33
C GLU A 410 2.83 -16.79 13.96
N GLY A 411 2.11 -16.16 14.87
CA GLY A 411 2.54 -14.96 15.60
C GLY A 411 2.31 -13.64 14.87
N LYS A 412 2.04 -13.64 13.57
CA LYS A 412 1.74 -12.42 12.79
C LYS A 412 0.31 -11.95 13.00
N TYR A 413 0.04 -10.70 12.70
CA TYR A 413 -1.31 -10.18 12.69
C TYR A 413 -2.16 -10.90 11.63
N ALA A 414 -3.42 -11.15 11.98
CA ALA A 414 -4.38 -11.77 11.08
C ALA A 414 -4.94 -10.71 10.11
N ASP A 415 -4.11 -10.34 9.14
CA ASP A 415 -4.44 -9.52 7.97
C ASP A 415 -4.58 -10.48 6.79
N ILE A 416 -5.81 -10.90 6.49
CA ILE A 416 -6.10 -12.01 5.57
C ILE A 416 -7.24 -11.61 4.64
N ILE A 417 -7.10 -11.96 3.37
CA ILE A 417 -8.20 -11.90 2.41
C ILE A 417 -8.51 -13.28 1.86
N ALA A 418 -9.75 -13.50 1.41
CA ALA A 418 -10.10 -14.69 0.67
C ALA A 418 -10.94 -14.33 -0.55
N VAL A 419 -10.71 -15.03 -1.64
CA VAL A 419 -11.32 -14.82 -2.95
C VAL A 419 -11.77 -16.16 -3.50
N LYS A 420 -13.01 -16.25 -4.00
CA LYS A 420 -13.52 -17.45 -4.65
C LYS A 420 -12.74 -17.75 -5.93
N GLY A 421 -12.34 -19.00 -6.07
CA GLY A 421 -11.58 -19.48 -7.21
C GLY A 421 -10.07 -19.56 -6.97
N ASP A 422 -9.33 -19.75 -8.04
CA ASP A 422 -7.87 -19.94 -8.05
C ASP A 422 -7.19 -18.68 -8.58
N VAL A 423 -6.70 -17.83 -7.68
CA VAL A 423 -6.03 -16.56 -8.03
C VAL A 423 -4.66 -16.76 -8.67
N LEU A 424 -4.03 -17.93 -8.52
CA LEU A 424 -2.77 -18.22 -9.23
C LEU A 424 -3.00 -18.51 -10.71
N ARG A 425 -4.22 -18.93 -11.05
CA ARG A 425 -4.63 -19.14 -12.43
C ARG A 425 -5.31 -17.92 -13.05
N TYR A 426 -6.05 -17.17 -12.23
CA TYR A 426 -6.86 -16.01 -12.64
C TYR A 426 -6.65 -14.90 -11.62
N ILE A 427 -5.60 -14.13 -11.80
CA ILE A 427 -5.22 -13.06 -10.84
C ILE A 427 -6.26 -11.94 -10.76
N ASP A 428 -7.00 -11.72 -11.83
CA ASP A 428 -8.08 -10.75 -11.96
C ASP A 428 -9.29 -11.04 -11.03
N LEU A 429 -9.39 -12.26 -10.44
CA LEU A 429 -10.35 -12.54 -9.38
C LEU A 429 -10.16 -11.63 -8.15
N LEU A 430 -8.98 -11.06 -7.96
CA LEU A 430 -8.71 -10.08 -6.90
C LEU A 430 -9.51 -8.77 -7.03
N GLN A 431 -10.17 -8.54 -8.16
CA GLN A 431 -11.09 -7.40 -8.34
C GLN A 431 -12.31 -7.47 -7.40
N ASP A 432 -12.69 -8.67 -6.94
CA ASP A 432 -13.82 -8.86 -6.03
C ASP A 432 -13.44 -9.78 -4.86
N VAL A 433 -12.82 -9.20 -3.85
CA VAL A 433 -12.44 -9.90 -2.63
C VAL A 433 -13.70 -10.27 -1.83
N ASP A 434 -13.92 -11.57 -1.55
CA ASP A 434 -15.10 -12.07 -0.85
C ASP A 434 -15.03 -11.92 0.67
N MET A 435 -13.83 -11.97 1.25
CA MET A 435 -13.62 -11.84 2.70
C MET A 435 -12.39 -11.00 3.00
N ILE A 436 -12.53 -10.11 3.97
CA ILE A 436 -11.46 -9.25 4.45
C ILE A 436 -11.40 -9.32 5.98
N ILE A 437 -10.28 -9.77 6.49
CA ILE A 437 -9.96 -9.74 7.92
C ILE A 437 -8.73 -8.85 8.07
N LYS A 438 -8.81 -7.87 8.97
CA LYS A 438 -7.69 -7.02 9.36
C LYS A 438 -7.57 -7.03 10.88
N ARG A 439 -6.39 -7.37 11.39
CA ARG A 439 -6.13 -7.57 12.82
C ARG A 439 -7.21 -8.42 13.50
N GLY A 440 -7.53 -9.55 12.87
CA GLY A 440 -8.55 -10.51 13.37
C GLY A 440 -10.00 -10.02 13.29
N LYS A 441 -10.25 -8.77 12.93
CA LYS A 441 -11.60 -8.22 12.74
C LYS A 441 -12.04 -8.40 11.28
N ARG A 442 -13.23 -8.99 11.08
CA ARG A 442 -13.85 -9.13 9.76
C ARG A 442 -14.49 -7.81 9.31
N TYR A 443 -14.23 -7.40 8.06
CA TYR A 443 -14.79 -6.21 7.42
C TYR A 443 -15.72 -6.56 6.24
N LYS A 444 -15.47 -7.70 5.60
CA LYS A 444 -16.31 -8.24 4.51
C LYS A 444 -16.49 -9.75 4.65
#